data_581666db917cc5ba96f68f7b3eb5ae4c
#
_entry.id   581666db917cc5ba96f68f7b3eb5ae4c
#
_cell.length_a   1.000
_cell.length_b   1.000
_cell.length_c   1.000
_cell.angle_alpha   90.00
_cell.angle_beta   90.00
_cell.angle_gamma   90.00
#
_symmetry.space_group_name_H-M   'P 1'
#
loop_
_entity.id
_entity.type
_entity.pdbx_description
1 polymer ?
#
loop_
_entity_poly.entity_id
_entity_poly.type
_entity_poly.pdbx_seq_one_letter_code
_entity_poly.pdbx_strand_id
1 'polypeptide(L)' 'MANMSYCRFENTNSDLRDCEEWLNENEPEKLSDSEAEYFRLLVRRCRRIAENYPDTK' A
#
# COMPACT_ATOMS: atom_id res chain seq x y z
N MET A 1 12.05 -3.66 12.38
CA MET A 1 11.45 -2.95 11.97
C MET A 1 11.26 -1.80 12.66
N ALA A 2 11.66 -1.00 12.48
CA ALA A 2 11.62 0.01 13.08
C ALA A 2 10.49 0.72 13.11
N ASN A 3 9.66 0.42 13.72
CA ASN A 3 8.60 0.94 13.67
C ASN A 3 8.41 1.96 14.63
N MET A 4 8.67 3.11 14.49
CA MET A 4 8.44 4.07 15.37
C MET A 4 7.08 4.56 15.24
N SER A 5 6.35 4.63 16.32
CA SER A 5 4.96 4.95 16.30
C SER A 5 4.70 6.29 15.69
N TYR A 6 5.52 7.27 15.95
CA TYR A 6 5.26 8.59 15.43
C TYR A 6 5.69 8.76 13.99
N CYS A 7 6.34 7.74 13.42
CA CYS A 7 6.71 7.77 12.02
C CYS A 7 5.96 6.71 11.23
N ARG A 8 4.96 6.13 11.84
CA ARG A 8 4.26 5.01 11.21
C ARG A 8 3.66 5.37 9.86
N PHE A 9 2.98 6.50 9.80
CA PHE A 9 2.33 6.87 8.56
C PHE A 9 3.34 7.34 7.52
N GLU A 10 4.38 7.97 7.95
CA GLU A 10 5.41 8.42 7.03
C GLU A 10 6.10 7.21 6.38
N ASN A 11 6.46 6.24 7.20
CA ASN A 11 7.14 5.07 6.67
C ASN A 11 6.22 4.25 5.77
N THR A 12 4.98 4.09 6.17
CA THR A 12 4.05 3.32 5.38
C THR A 12 3.74 4.02 4.07
N ASN A 13 3.63 5.33 4.11
CA ASN A 13 3.34 6.08 2.90
C ASN A 13 4.51 5.97 1.92
N SER A 14 5.73 5.99 2.42
CA SER A 14 6.89 5.85 1.56
C SER A 14 6.92 4.47 0.91
N ASP A 15 6.65 3.43 1.69
CA ASP A 15 6.64 2.08 1.16
C ASP A 15 5.51 1.90 0.16
N LEU A 16 4.37 2.52 0.42
CA LEU A 16 3.24 2.40 -0.47
C LEU A 16 3.51 3.11 -1.79
N ARG A 17 4.22 4.22 -1.73
CA ARG A 17 4.60 4.92 -2.94
C ARG A 17 5.50 4.04 -3.81
N ASP A 18 6.42 3.32 -3.20
CA ASP A 18 7.27 2.42 -3.96
C ASP A 18 6.43 1.35 -4.65
N CYS A 19 5.43 0.84 -3.97
CA CYS A 19 4.54 -0.14 -4.56
C CYS A 19 3.76 0.47 -5.72
N GLU A 20 3.32 1.70 -5.56
CA GLU A 20 2.57 2.35 -6.59
C GLU A 20 3.44 2.58 -7.83
N GLU A 21 4.68 2.96 -7.64
CA GLU A 21 5.58 3.16 -8.75
C GLU A 21 5.83 1.84 -9.50
N TRP A 22 5.97 0.77 -8.74
CA TRP A 22 6.15 -0.52 -9.38
C TRP A 22 4.93 -0.88 -10.23
N LEU A 23 3.73 -0.59 -9.72
CA LEU A 23 2.51 -0.89 -10.46
C LEU A 23 2.38 -0.04 -11.71
N ASN A 24 2.92 1.15 -11.69
CA ASN A 24 2.89 2.00 -12.86
C ASN A 24 3.80 1.47 -13.96
N GLU A 25 4.85 0.77 -13.58
CA GLU A 25 5.80 0.28 -14.55
C GLU A 25 5.63 -1.19 -14.87
N ASN A 26 4.87 -1.90 -14.09
CA ASN A 26 4.70 -3.33 -14.26
C ASN A 26 3.24 -3.68 -14.16
N GLU A 27 2.92 -4.93 -14.41
CA GLU A 27 1.55 -5.35 -14.30
C GLU A 27 1.39 -6.30 -13.13
N PRO A 28 0.25 -6.28 -12.46
CA PRO A 28 0.05 -7.17 -11.31
C PRO A 28 0.22 -8.64 -11.63
N GLU A 29 0.04 -9.02 -12.89
CA GLU A 29 0.23 -10.41 -13.26
C GLU A 29 1.65 -10.88 -13.07
N LYS A 30 2.60 -9.96 -12.99
CA LYS A 30 3.98 -10.32 -12.80
C LYS A 30 4.31 -10.65 -11.35
N LEU A 31 3.39 -10.45 -10.45
CA LEU A 31 3.64 -10.75 -9.06
C LEU A 31 3.57 -12.26 -8.84
N SER A 32 4.37 -12.74 -7.89
CA SER A 32 4.29 -14.14 -7.51
C SER A 32 2.94 -14.37 -6.85
N ASP A 33 2.60 -15.63 -6.64
CA ASP A 33 1.31 -15.97 -6.08
C ASP A 33 1.13 -15.33 -4.71
N SER A 34 2.12 -15.40 -3.86
CA SER A 34 1.96 -14.85 -2.54
C SER A 34 1.95 -13.33 -2.59
N GLU A 35 2.75 -12.71 -3.45
CA GLU A 35 2.73 -11.27 -3.57
C GLU A 35 1.41 -10.79 -4.17
N ALA A 36 0.85 -11.53 -5.09
CA ALA A 36 -0.44 -11.17 -5.66
C ALA A 36 -1.53 -11.19 -4.61
N GLU A 37 -1.45 -12.14 -3.69
CA GLU A 37 -2.43 -12.21 -2.63
C GLU A 37 -2.30 -11.02 -1.71
N TYR A 38 -1.09 -10.66 -1.34
CA TYR A 38 -0.89 -9.49 -0.48
C TYR A 38 -1.25 -8.19 -1.20
N PHE A 39 -1.05 -8.16 -2.52
CA PHE A 39 -1.45 -7.01 -3.30
C PHE A 39 -2.97 -6.81 -3.20
N ARG A 40 -3.75 -7.87 -3.33
CA ARG A 40 -5.20 -7.75 -3.24
C ARG A 40 -5.63 -7.33 -1.84
N LEU A 41 -4.96 -7.86 -0.82
CA LEU A 41 -5.28 -7.47 0.55
C LEU A 41 -4.93 -5.99 0.78
N LEU A 42 -3.83 -5.55 0.21
CA LEU A 42 -3.42 -4.17 0.36
C LEU A 42 -4.41 -3.22 -0.30
N VAL A 43 -4.86 -3.54 -1.49
CA VAL A 43 -5.83 -2.70 -2.17
C VAL A 43 -7.12 -2.62 -1.38
N ARG A 44 -7.56 -3.74 -0.84
CA ARG A 44 -8.79 -3.76 -0.05
C ARG A 44 -8.63 -2.91 1.21
N ARG A 45 -7.47 -2.99 1.86
CA ARG A 45 -7.23 -2.25 3.07
C ARG A 45 -7.17 -0.75 2.78
N CYS A 46 -6.54 -0.37 1.69
CA CYS A 46 -6.46 1.02 1.31
C CYS A 46 -7.84 1.59 1.01
N ARG A 47 -8.69 0.78 0.35
CA ARG A 47 -10.03 1.23 0.06
C ARG A 47 -10.82 1.45 1.34
N ARG A 48 -10.67 0.54 2.30
CA ARG A 48 -11.40 0.66 3.56
C ARG A 48 -10.97 1.91 4.31
N ILE A 49 -9.68 2.19 4.32
CA ILE A 49 -9.20 3.39 5.00
C ILE A 49 -9.73 4.63 4.31
N ALA A 50 -9.71 4.64 3.00
CA ALA A 50 -10.18 5.81 2.26
C ALA A 50 -11.66 6.04 2.47
N GLU A 51 -12.43 4.98 2.64
CA GLU A 51 -13.86 5.13 2.86
C GLU A 51 -14.15 5.68 4.25
N ASN A 52 -13.37 5.27 5.23
CA ASN A 52 -13.59 5.73 6.59
C ASN A 52 -13.04 7.14 6.81
N TYR A 53 -12.04 7.53 6.07
CA TYR A 53 -11.43 8.82 6.24
C TYR A 53 -11.29 9.49 4.88
N PRO A 54 -12.38 10.02 4.35
CA PRO A 54 -12.31 10.62 3.04
C PRO A 54 -11.40 11.83 3.08
N ASP A 55 -10.99 12.24 1.94
CA ASP A 55 -10.05 13.29 1.82
C ASP A 55 -10.43 14.47 2.61
N THR A 56 -9.63 14.81 3.57
CA THR A 56 -9.98 15.87 4.39
C THR A 56 -9.10 16.99 4.14
N LYS A 57 -8.12 16.97 3.56
CA LYS A 57 -7.23 17.90 3.29
C LYS A 57 -7.37 19.15 3.60
#